data_22ba62436cb5f6cdcfd56c1dac8a5a64
#
_entry.id   22ba62436cb5f6cdcfd56c1dac8a5a64
#
_cell.length_a   1.000
_cell.length_b   1.000
_cell.length_c   1.000
_cell.angle_alpha   90.00
_cell.angle_beta   90.00
_cell.angle_gamma   90.00
#
_symmetry.space_group_name_H-M   'P 1'
#
loop_
_entity.id
_entity.type
_entity.pdbx_description
1 polymer ?
#
loop_
_entity_poly.entity_id
_entity_poly.type
_entity_poly.pdbx_seq_one_letter_code
_entity_poly.pdbx_strand_id
1 'polypeptide(L)'
;MAEMIKEKAAQLLREGKVARVLGWEAGEFAYDLTPAYFETEEELKNLVYNEYSGANLSKYLIAASKMEGVTLALLKPCDTLSFNQLLNEHRINREKVYVLGVGCKGMKDQNGELLLKCKCCKGKEFKAFDEVIDDEECRNVPESDRFEEVRRIEAMSAEERFAFWRNELSKCIRCNACRNVCPACSCIKCVFDNPKSGVAAKANTDDFEENMFHIIRAYHVAGRCTDCGECSRVCPQGIPLHLLNRKFIKDINELYGEYQAGEDPEARGPLTNYTQGDAEPSVVRERSGE
;
A
#
# COMPACT_ATOMS: atom_id res chain seq x y z
N MET A 1 -17.90 -8.15 -15.54
CA MET A 1 -17.13 -7.08 -14.87
C MET A 1 -16.02 -6.51 -15.76
N ALA A 2 -15.05 -7.29 -16.25
CA ALA A 2 -13.95 -6.74 -17.07
C ALA A 2 -14.41 -5.92 -18.28
N GLU A 3 -15.39 -6.42 -19.04
CA GLU A 3 -15.95 -5.68 -20.19
C GLU A 3 -16.65 -4.39 -19.76
N MET A 4 -17.42 -4.40 -18.68
CA MET A 4 -18.07 -3.19 -18.15
C MET A 4 -17.04 -2.13 -17.76
N ILE A 5 -15.90 -2.54 -17.19
CA ILE A 5 -14.79 -1.64 -16.84
C ILE A 5 -14.21 -1.02 -18.11
N LYS A 6 -13.96 -1.82 -19.17
CA LYS A 6 -13.42 -1.33 -20.45
C LYS A 6 -14.39 -0.36 -21.13
N GLU A 7 -15.67 -0.72 -21.19
CA GLU A 7 -16.71 0.14 -21.78
C GLU A 7 -16.81 1.48 -21.06
N LYS A 8 -16.79 1.46 -19.70
CA LYS A 8 -16.82 2.69 -18.91
C LYS A 8 -15.57 3.54 -19.11
N ALA A 9 -14.40 2.91 -19.12
CA ALA A 9 -13.15 3.60 -19.39
C ALA A 9 -13.12 4.25 -20.77
N ALA A 10 -13.56 3.52 -21.81
CA ALA A 10 -13.67 4.04 -23.17
C ALA A 10 -14.66 5.20 -23.27
N GLN A 11 -15.81 5.10 -22.60
CA GLN A 11 -16.79 6.19 -22.53
C GLN A 11 -16.16 7.46 -21.96
N LEU A 12 -15.49 7.37 -20.81
CA LEU A 12 -14.90 8.54 -20.12
C LEU A 12 -13.76 9.18 -20.92
N LEU A 13 -12.97 8.39 -21.66
CA LEU A 13 -11.95 8.89 -22.59
C LEU A 13 -12.60 9.65 -23.76
N ARG A 14 -13.62 9.07 -24.41
CA ARG A 14 -14.34 9.72 -25.52
C ARG A 14 -15.01 11.03 -25.13
N GLU A 15 -15.56 11.07 -23.92
CA GLU A 15 -16.20 12.28 -23.37
C GLU A 15 -15.17 13.34 -22.94
N GLY A 16 -13.87 13.05 -22.98
CA GLY A 16 -12.81 13.95 -22.53
C GLY A 16 -12.82 14.22 -21.02
N LYS A 17 -13.56 13.42 -20.24
CA LYS A 17 -13.61 13.53 -18.78
C LYS A 17 -12.32 13.08 -18.13
N VAL A 18 -11.64 12.13 -18.75
CA VAL A 18 -10.33 11.64 -18.31
C VAL A 18 -9.36 11.65 -19.48
N ALA A 19 -8.10 11.91 -19.20
CA ALA A 19 -7.04 11.91 -20.20
C ALA A 19 -6.33 10.55 -20.31
N ARG A 20 -6.45 9.71 -19.29
CA ARG A 20 -5.83 8.37 -19.23
C ARG A 20 -6.51 7.49 -18.21
N VAL A 21 -6.29 6.19 -18.36
CA VAL A 21 -6.78 5.14 -17.44
C VAL A 21 -5.57 4.46 -16.80
N LEU A 22 -5.57 4.35 -15.47
CA LEU A 22 -4.63 3.55 -14.71
C LEU A 22 -5.30 2.23 -14.36
N GLY A 23 -4.78 1.15 -14.91
CA GLY A 23 -5.30 -0.22 -14.76
C GLY A 23 -4.18 -1.25 -14.71
N TRP A 24 -4.49 -2.46 -15.13
CA TRP A 24 -3.53 -3.56 -15.24
C TRP A 24 -3.42 -4.03 -16.67
N GLU A 25 -2.20 -4.35 -17.09
CA GLU A 25 -1.87 -4.94 -18.39
C GLU A 25 -1.29 -6.34 -18.17
N ALA A 26 -1.60 -7.27 -19.06
CA ALA A 26 -1.06 -8.61 -19.02
C ALA A 26 0.39 -8.62 -19.50
N GLY A 27 1.25 -9.32 -18.76
CA GLY A 27 2.59 -9.69 -19.19
C GLY A 27 2.61 -11.00 -19.97
N GLU A 28 3.70 -11.73 -19.86
CA GLU A 28 3.90 -13.00 -20.60
C GLU A 28 3.00 -14.13 -20.07
N PHE A 29 2.75 -14.15 -18.76
CA PHE A 29 1.96 -15.18 -18.10
C PHE A 29 0.61 -14.63 -17.63
N ALA A 30 -0.40 -15.48 -17.53
CA ALA A 30 -1.75 -15.11 -17.11
C ALA A 30 -1.80 -14.46 -15.70
N TYR A 31 -0.86 -14.79 -14.83
CA TYR A 31 -0.73 -14.23 -13.49
C TYR A 31 0.18 -12.98 -13.43
N ASP A 32 0.86 -12.66 -14.51
CA ASP A 32 1.80 -11.53 -14.60
C ASP A 32 1.05 -10.27 -15.06
N LEU A 33 0.39 -9.62 -14.10
CA LEU A 33 -0.31 -8.36 -14.35
C LEU A 33 0.45 -7.19 -13.75
N THR A 34 0.77 -6.22 -14.59
CA THR A 34 1.49 -5.01 -14.20
C THR A 34 0.60 -3.77 -14.28
N PRO A 35 0.78 -2.78 -13.38
CA PRO A 35 0.14 -1.48 -13.51
C PRO A 35 0.58 -0.77 -14.79
N ALA A 36 -0.41 -0.27 -15.57
CA ALA A 36 -0.18 0.43 -16.82
C ALA A 36 -1.13 1.62 -16.98
N TYR A 37 -0.73 2.58 -17.81
CA TYR A 37 -1.56 3.69 -18.26
C TYR A 37 -2.01 3.46 -19.70
N PHE A 38 -3.28 3.78 -19.97
CA PHE A 38 -3.91 3.70 -21.29
C PHE A 38 -4.46 5.08 -21.63
N GLU A 39 -4.08 5.65 -22.76
CA GLU A 39 -4.48 7.00 -23.17
C GLU A 39 -5.47 6.99 -24.34
N THR A 40 -5.63 5.85 -24.99
CA THR A 40 -6.52 5.67 -26.14
C THR A 40 -7.45 4.46 -25.97
N GLU A 41 -8.57 4.46 -26.69
CA GLU A 41 -9.47 3.30 -26.72
C GLU A 41 -8.82 2.05 -27.34
N GLU A 42 -7.87 2.24 -28.25
CA GLU A 42 -7.11 1.13 -28.83
C GLU A 42 -6.25 0.42 -27.78
N GLU A 43 -5.58 1.20 -26.92
CA GLU A 43 -4.77 0.67 -25.84
C GLU A 43 -5.59 -0.06 -24.77
N LEU A 44 -6.87 0.33 -24.56
CA LEU A 44 -7.78 -0.33 -23.62
C LEU A 44 -8.05 -1.80 -23.96
N LYS A 45 -7.74 -2.26 -25.17
CA LYS A 45 -7.80 -3.70 -25.51
C LYS A 45 -6.87 -4.52 -24.64
N ASN A 46 -5.75 -3.93 -24.20
CA ASN A 46 -4.74 -4.56 -23.34
C ASN A 46 -5.11 -4.48 -21.86
N LEU A 47 -6.12 -3.67 -21.49
CA LEU A 47 -6.58 -3.59 -20.11
C LEU A 47 -7.15 -4.92 -19.65
N VAL A 48 -6.66 -5.44 -18.54
CA VAL A 48 -7.11 -6.70 -17.93
C VAL A 48 -7.58 -6.45 -16.50
N TYR A 49 -8.70 -7.07 -16.12
CA TYR A 49 -9.14 -7.17 -14.73
C TYR A 49 -9.61 -8.60 -14.45
N ASN A 50 -8.87 -9.32 -13.64
CA ASN A 50 -9.14 -10.70 -13.26
C ASN A 50 -8.61 -11.00 -11.85
N GLU A 51 -8.61 -12.27 -11.45
CA GLU A 51 -8.13 -12.72 -10.14
C GLU A 51 -6.63 -12.46 -9.85
N TYR A 52 -5.84 -12.10 -10.85
CA TYR A 52 -4.42 -11.76 -10.71
C TYR A 52 -4.16 -10.24 -10.65
N SER A 53 -5.19 -9.40 -10.71
CA SER A 53 -5.09 -7.93 -10.61
C SER A 53 -4.74 -7.48 -9.18
N GLY A 54 -3.73 -8.12 -8.58
CA GLY A 54 -3.37 -7.97 -7.17
C GLY A 54 -2.70 -6.64 -6.81
N ALA A 55 -2.00 -5.98 -7.74
CA ALA A 55 -1.28 -4.75 -7.48
C ALA A 55 -2.19 -3.62 -6.96
N ASN A 56 -1.70 -2.85 -5.98
CA ASN A 56 -2.36 -1.64 -5.51
C ASN A 56 -1.98 -0.47 -6.42
N LEU A 57 -2.95 0.10 -7.12
CA LEU A 57 -2.71 1.16 -8.09
C LEU A 57 -2.52 2.54 -7.47
N SER A 58 -2.91 2.75 -6.21
CA SER A 58 -2.89 4.09 -5.59
C SER A 58 -1.51 4.74 -5.59
N LYS A 59 -0.43 3.95 -5.43
CA LYS A 59 0.95 4.46 -5.47
C LYS A 59 1.29 5.17 -6.78
N TYR A 60 0.78 4.69 -7.89
CA TYR A 60 1.06 5.20 -9.23
C TYR A 60 0.39 6.56 -9.47
N LEU A 61 -0.64 6.90 -8.71
CA LEU A 61 -1.31 8.19 -8.78
C LEU A 61 -0.41 9.36 -8.37
N ILE A 62 0.67 9.14 -7.62
CA ILE A 62 1.65 10.17 -7.30
C ILE A 62 2.34 10.67 -8.58
N ALA A 63 2.65 9.79 -9.51
CA ALA A 63 3.20 10.16 -10.81
C ALA A 63 2.13 10.78 -11.71
N ALA A 64 0.95 10.16 -11.78
CA ALA A 64 -0.18 10.64 -12.57
C ALA A 64 -0.63 12.05 -12.18
N SER A 65 -0.60 12.41 -10.89
CA SER A 65 -0.96 13.75 -10.41
C SER A 65 -0.06 14.87 -10.92
N LYS A 66 1.12 14.53 -11.43
CA LYS A 66 2.06 15.49 -12.04
C LYS A 66 1.83 15.66 -13.54
N MET A 67 1.02 14.77 -14.14
CA MET A 67 0.69 14.79 -15.57
C MET A 67 -0.51 15.72 -15.81
N GLU A 68 -0.69 16.15 -17.05
CA GLU A 68 -1.85 16.95 -17.44
C GLU A 68 -3.12 16.08 -17.53
N GLY A 69 -4.26 16.67 -17.24
CA GLY A 69 -5.58 16.03 -17.28
C GLY A 69 -5.89 15.14 -16.10
N VAL A 70 -7.08 14.57 -16.12
CA VAL A 70 -7.62 13.67 -15.07
C VAL A 70 -7.26 12.23 -15.40
N THR A 71 -6.87 11.47 -14.39
CA THR A 71 -6.59 10.03 -14.51
C THR A 71 -7.76 9.24 -13.96
N LEU A 72 -8.37 8.35 -14.76
CA LEU A 72 -9.26 7.30 -14.27
C LEU A 72 -8.41 6.24 -13.54
N ALA A 73 -8.69 6.01 -12.28
CA ALA A 73 -8.02 4.98 -11.48
C ALA A 73 -8.98 3.84 -11.16
N LEU A 74 -8.61 2.61 -11.52
CA LEU A 74 -9.35 1.41 -11.16
C LEU A 74 -8.91 0.97 -9.76
N LEU A 75 -9.73 1.22 -8.74
CA LEU A 75 -9.37 0.94 -7.36
C LEU A 75 -10.28 -0.14 -6.75
N LYS A 76 -9.65 -1.19 -6.20
CA LYS A 76 -10.34 -2.17 -5.36
C LYS A 76 -10.67 -1.55 -3.99
N PRO A 77 -11.62 -2.09 -3.20
CA PRO A 77 -11.96 -1.55 -1.89
C PRO A 77 -10.74 -1.27 -1.01
N CYS A 78 -9.81 -2.23 -0.89
CA CYS A 78 -8.60 -2.05 -0.10
C CYS A 78 -7.63 -1.00 -0.67
N ASP A 79 -7.65 -0.72 -1.98
CA ASP A 79 -6.82 0.29 -2.61
C ASP A 79 -7.33 1.70 -2.32
N THR A 80 -8.66 1.87 -2.09
CA THR A 80 -9.25 3.16 -1.74
C THR A 80 -8.76 3.68 -0.39
N LEU A 81 -8.41 2.81 0.55
CA LEU A 81 -7.73 3.22 1.78
C LEU A 81 -6.37 3.86 1.49
N SER A 82 -5.60 3.25 0.59
CA SER A 82 -4.30 3.80 0.20
C SER A 82 -4.44 5.12 -0.58
N PHE A 83 -5.49 5.26 -1.36
CA PHE A 83 -5.83 6.50 -2.04
C PHE A 83 -6.13 7.62 -1.04
N ASN A 84 -7.00 7.38 -0.06
CA ASN A 84 -7.32 8.34 1.00
C ASN A 84 -6.07 8.70 1.83
N GLN A 85 -5.21 7.73 2.14
CA GLN A 85 -3.97 8.02 2.86
C GLN A 85 -3.05 8.95 2.06
N LEU A 86 -2.98 8.80 0.74
CA LEU A 86 -2.22 9.71 -0.11
C LEU A 86 -2.84 11.10 -0.22
N LEU A 87 -4.18 11.22 -0.15
CA LEU A 87 -4.87 12.52 -0.04
C LEU A 87 -4.54 13.21 1.28
N ASN A 88 -4.64 12.48 2.39
CA ASN A 88 -4.31 12.98 3.74
C ASN A 88 -2.86 13.49 3.82
N GLU A 89 -1.93 12.84 3.12
CA GLU A 89 -0.54 13.22 3.05
C GLU A 89 -0.24 14.28 1.96
N HIS A 90 -1.26 14.82 1.30
CA HIS A 90 -1.13 15.79 0.20
C HIS A 90 -0.17 15.34 -0.92
N ARG A 91 -0.15 14.01 -1.19
CA ARG A 91 0.71 13.42 -2.23
C ARG A 91 0.04 13.36 -3.59
N ILE A 92 -1.27 13.45 -3.63
CA ILE A 92 -2.11 13.48 -4.83
C ILE A 92 -3.14 14.58 -4.70
N ASN A 93 -3.66 15.06 -5.85
CA ASN A 93 -4.78 16.00 -5.91
C ASN A 93 -6.05 15.23 -6.28
N ARG A 94 -7.10 15.32 -5.44
CA ARG A 94 -8.40 14.65 -5.67
C ARG A 94 -9.02 15.05 -7.01
N GLU A 95 -8.91 16.29 -7.42
CA GLU A 95 -9.48 16.82 -8.65
C GLU A 95 -8.86 16.23 -9.93
N LYS A 96 -7.64 15.68 -9.81
CA LYS A 96 -6.92 15.04 -10.93
C LYS A 96 -7.17 13.54 -11.05
N VAL A 97 -8.03 12.97 -10.21
CA VAL A 97 -8.30 11.53 -10.20
C VAL A 97 -9.81 11.28 -10.23
N TYR A 98 -10.23 10.53 -11.22
CA TYR A 98 -11.57 9.92 -11.26
C TYR A 98 -11.44 8.49 -10.75
N VAL A 99 -12.08 8.16 -9.65
CA VAL A 99 -12.00 6.85 -9.02
C VAL A 99 -13.16 5.97 -9.48
N LEU A 100 -12.85 4.93 -10.26
CA LEU A 100 -13.77 3.86 -10.55
C LEU A 100 -13.50 2.70 -9.58
N GLY A 101 -14.38 2.56 -8.61
CA GLY A 101 -14.36 1.42 -7.69
C GLY A 101 -14.66 0.13 -8.44
N VAL A 102 -13.80 -0.87 -8.30
CA VAL A 102 -13.96 -2.17 -8.95
C VAL A 102 -14.10 -3.28 -7.90
N GLY A 103 -15.21 -4.02 -7.97
CA GLY A 103 -15.52 -5.11 -7.07
C GLY A 103 -14.43 -6.19 -7.09
N CYS A 104 -14.14 -6.81 -5.95
CA CYS A 104 -13.03 -7.73 -5.79
C CYS A 104 -13.45 -9.00 -5.02
N LYS A 105 -13.32 -10.17 -5.65
CA LYS A 105 -13.56 -11.48 -5.02
C LYS A 105 -12.38 -12.01 -4.20
N GLY A 106 -11.27 -11.29 -4.18
CA GLY A 106 -9.96 -11.72 -3.67
C GLY A 106 -9.00 -11.93 -4.84
N MET A 107 -7.71 -11.68 -4.59
CA MET A 107 -6.67 -11.80 -5.61
C MET A 107 -5.80 -13.00 -5.33
N LYS A 108 -5.30 -13.64 -6.38
CA LYS A 108 -4.51 -14.87 -6.35
C LYS A 108 -3.05 -14.59 -6.68
N ASP A 109 -2.20 -15.50 -6.25
CA ASP A 109 -0.80 -15.59 -6.65
C ASP A 109 -0.63 -16.48 -7.90
N GLN A 110 0.60 -16.66 -8.33
CA GLN A 110 0.97 -17.50 -9.49
C GLN A 110 0.57 -18.98 -9.35
N ASN A 111 0.31 -19.46 -8.14
CA ASN A 111 -0.11 -20.85 -7.86
C ASN A 111 -1.65 -20.97 -7.80
N GLY A 112 -2.38 -19.88 -7.99
CA GLY A 112 -3.84 -19.83 -7.87
C GLY A 112 -4.35 -19.71 -6.44
N GLU A 113 -3.46 -19.55 -5.44
CA GLU A 113 -3.80 -19.36 -4.04
C GLU A 113 -4.15 -17.89 -3.75
N LEU A 114 -5.07 -17.67 -2.81
CA LEU A 114 -5.37 -16.32 -2.35
C LEU A 114 -4.13 -15.64 -1.79
N LEU A 115 -3.88 -14.41 -2.21
CA LEU A 115 -2.83 -13.57 -1.62
C LEU A 115 -3.03 -13.44 -0.10
N LEU A 116 -1.94 -13.39 0.66
CA LEU A 116 -1.98 -13.25 2.13
C LEU A 116 -2.86 -12.08 2.59
N LYS A 117 -2.81 -10.95 1.87
CA LYS A 117 -3.69 -9.80 2.12
C LYS A 117 -5.17 -10.09 1.91
N CYS A 118 -5.50 -11.02 1.03
CA CYS A 118 -6.87 -11.40 0.73
C CYS A 118 -7.40 -12.48 1.68
N LYS A 119 -6.51 -13.36 2.19
CA LYS A 119 -6.83 -14.31 3.28
C LYS A 119 -7.27 -13.57 4.55
N CYS A 120 -6.74 -12.37 4.79
CA CYS A 120 -7.07 -11.49 5.91
C CYS A 120 -7.72 -10.18 5.41
N CYS A 121 -8.71 -10.30 4.52
CA CYS A 121 -9.39 -9.14 3.95
C CYS A 121 -10.11 -8.36 5.03
N LYS A 122 -9.84 -7.06 5.12
CA LYS A 122 -10.40 -6.17 6.15
C LYS A 122 -11.75 -5.54 5.78
N GLY A 123 -12.25 -5.82 4.57
CA GLY A 123 -13.56 -5.35 4.12
C GLY A 123 -13.63 -5.14 2.62
N LYS A 124 -14.86 -4.98 2.14
CA LYS A 124 -15.22 -4.81 0.72
C LYS A 124 -15.86 -3.45 0.44
N GLU A 125 -15.85 -2.58 1.43
CA GLU A 125 -16.41 -1.25 1.34
C GLU A 125 -15.44 -0.28 0.69
N PHE A 126 -15.93 0.48 -0.29
CA PHE A 126 -15.15 1.52 -0.93
C PHE A 126 -15.15 2.78 -0.06
N LYS A 127 -13.97 3.29 0.27
CA LYS A 127 -13.82 4.51 1.09
C LYS A 127 -13.63 5.78 0.24
N ALA A 128 -13.45 5.63 -1.07
CA ALA A 128 -13.43 6.71 -2.05
C ALA A 128 -13.83 6.17 -3.42
N PHE A 129 -14.74 6.85 -4.11
CA PHE A 129 -15.16 6.54 -5.47
C PHE A 129 -15.93 7.70 -6.09
N ASP A 130 -15.95 7.75 -7.41
CA ASP A 130 -16.87 8.56 -8.20
C ASP A 130 -17.98 7.68 -8.78
N GLU A 131 -17.60 6.49 -9.25
CA GLU A 131 -18.54 5.43 -9.66
C GLU A 131 -18.02 4.06 -9.18
N VAL A 132 -18.90 3.05 -9.15
CA VAL A 132 -18.57 1.68 -8.75
C VAL A 132 -19.12 0.68 -9.75
N ILE A 133 -18.28 -0.27 -10.13
CA ILE A 133 -18.67 -1.50 -10.84
C ILE A 133 -18.42 -2.68 -9.91
N ASP A 134 -19.50 -3.28 -9.41
CA ASP A 134 -19.44 -4.33 -8.38
C ASP A 134 -20.51 -5.40 -8.66
N ASP A 135 -20.36 -6.56 -8.03
CA ASP A 135 -21.38 -7.61 -7.98
C ASP A 135 -21.52 -8.16 -6.55
N GLU A 136 -22.60 -8.91 -6.28
CA GLU A 136 -22.87 -9.44 -4.94
C GLU A 136 -21.79 -10.38 -4.44
N GLU A 137 -21.15 -11.15 -5.33
CA GLU A 137 -20.09 -12.09 -4.96
C GLU A 137 -18.81 -11.37 -4.48
N CYS A 138 -18.61 -10.12 -4.91
CA CYS A 138 -17.49 -9.29 -4.49
C CYS A 138 -17.61 -8.80 -3.04
N ARG A 139 -18.79 -8.91 -2.43
CA ARG A 139 -19.06 -8.41 -1.06
C ARG A 139 -18.72 -9.39 0.04
N ASN A 140 -18.40 -10.63 -0.31
CA ASN A 140 -18.03 -11.65 0.67
C ASN A 140 -16.66 -11.35 1.29
N VAL A 141 -16.63 -11.19 2.61
CA VAL A 141 -15.40 -11.02 3.39
C VAL A 141 -15.07 -12.34 4.07
N PRO A 142 -13.87 -12.90 3.89
CA PRO A 142 -13.47 -14.08 4.64
C PRO A 142 -13.49 -13.79 6.15
N GLU A 143 -14.04 -14.70 6.93
CA GLU A 143 -13.90 -14.64 8.39
C GLU A 143 -12.45 -14.98 8.73
N SER A 144 -11.68 -13.99 9.15
CA SER A 144 -10.27 -14.17 9.48
C SER A 144 -9.79 -13.07 10.40
N ASP A 145 -8.90 -13.43 11.29
CA ASP A 145 -8.23 -12.49 12.17
C ASP A 145 -6.88 -12.06 11.58
N ARG A 146 -6.81 -10.83 11.11
CA ARG A 146 -5.58 -10.29 10.51
C ARG A 146 -4.39 -10.21 11.48
N PHE A 147 -4.63 -10.26 12.77
CA PHE A 147 -3.59 -10.16 13.80
C PHE A 147 -3.15 -11.52 14.36
N GLU A 148 -3.71 -12.63 13.93
CA GLU A 148 -3.38 -13.97 14.41
C GLU A 148 -1.87 -14.26 14.35
N GLU A 149 -1.25 -14.08 13.19
CA GLU A 149 0.20 -14.29 12.99
C GLU A 149 1.04 -13.31 13.81
N VAL A 150 0.58 -12.07 13.99
CA VAL A 150 1.27 -11.09 14.85
C VAL A 150 1.27 -11.58 16.29
N ARG A 151 0.11 -12.02 16.81
CA ARG A 151 0.03 -12.58 18.17
C ARG A 151 0.87 -13.84 18.34
N ARG A 152 0.93 -14.70 17.34
CA ARG A 152 1.81 -15.88 17.36
C ARG A 152 3.26 -15.49 17.54
N ILE A 153 3.72 -14.46 16.81
CA ILE A 153 5.11 -13.95 16.93
C ILE A 153 5.32 -13.26 18.29
N GLU A 154 4.34 -12.53 18.80
CA GLU A 154 4.41 -11.88 20.12
C GLU A 154 4.52 -12.89 21.27
N ALA A 155 3.89 -14.04 21.13
CA ALA A 155 3.93 -15.11 22.13
C ALA A 155 5.29 -15.85 22.21
N MET A 156 6.19 -15.64 21.22
CA MET A 156 7.56 -16.15 21.28
C MET A 156 8.38 -15.45 22.37
N SER A 157 9.37 -16.12 22.93
CA SER A 157 10.40 -15.46 23.77
C SER A 157 11.11 -14.36 22.97
N ALA A 158 11.83 -13.47 23.67
CA ALA A 158 12.59 -12.41 23.02
C ALA A 158 13.64 -12.97 22.06
N GLU A 159 14.31 -14.04 22.47
CA GLU A 159 15.36 -14.75 21.71
C GLU A 159 14.78 -15.42 20.46
N GLU A 160 13.64 -16.13 20.59
CA GLU A 160 12.96 -16.79 19.47
C GLU A 160 12.46 -15.77 18.46
N ARG A 161 11.85 -14.70 18.92
CA ARG A 161 11.34 -13.62 18.07
C ARG A 161 12.47 -12.90 17.33
N PHE A 162 13.58 -12.64 18.01
CA PHE A 162 14.78 -12.06 17.40
C PHE A 162 15.34 -13.00 16.32
N ALA A 163 15.47 -14.29 16.64
CA ALA A 163 15.95 -15.31 15.69
C ALA A 163 15.03 -15.44 14.48
N PHE A 164 13.70 -15.42 14.68
CA PHE A 164 12.71 -15.44 13.61
C PHE A 164 12.92 -14.28 12.63
N TRP A 165 12.97 -13.04 13.14
CA TRP A 165 13.12 -11.87 12.28
C TRP A 165 14.50 -11.82 11.62
N ARG A 166 15.53 -12.18 12.34
CA ARG A 166 16.89 -12.27 11.77
C ARG A 166 16.93 -13.26 10.60
N ASN A 167 16.34 -14.43 10.75
CA ASN A 167 16.27 -15.43 9.69
C ASN A 167 15.45 -14.93 8.49
N GLU A 168 14.30 -14.29 8.72
CA GLU A 168 13.47 -13.78 7.63
C GLU A 168 14.14 -12.62 6.90
N LEU A 169 14.70 -11.66 7.62
CA LEU A 169 15.26 -10.45 7.04
C LEU A 169 16.63 -10.66 6.37
N SER A 170 17.40 -11.68 6.79
CA SER A 170 18.68 -12.04 6.15
C SER A 170 18.52 -12.50 4.69
N LYS A 171 17.31 -12.92 4.30
CA LYS A 171 16.99 -13.26 2.90
C LYS A 171 16.97 -12.03 1.98
N CYS A 172 16.99 -10.82 2.52
CA CYS A 172 16.81 -9.58 1.77
C CYS A 172 17.98 -9.31 0.82
N ILE A 173 17.68 -9.13 -0.47
CA ILE A 173 18.64 -8.76 -1.51
C ILE A 173 18.68 -7.25 -1.79
N ARG A 174 18.04 -6.44 -0.96
CA ARG A 174 17.94 -4.98 -1.06
C ARG A 174 17.46 -4.46 -2.43
N CYS A 175 16.55 -5.16 -3.09
CA CYS A 175 15.98 -4.74 -4.37
C CYS A 175 15.07 -3.51 -4.29
N ASN A 176 14.67 -3.10 -3.08
CA ASN A 176 13.76 -1.98 -2.80
C ASN A 176 12.33 -2.11 -3.36
N ALA A 177 11.93 -3.24 -3.93
CA ALA A 177 10.59 -3.44 -4.47
C ALA A 177 9.50 -3.12 -3.42
N CYS A 178 9.65 -3.61 -2.18
CA CYS A 178 8.73 -3.35 -1.07
C CYS A 178 8.57 -1.86 -0.73
N ARG A 179 9.62 -1.06 -0.91
CA ARG A 179 9.60 0.40 -0.72
C ARG A 179 8.90 1.09 -1.90
N ASN A 180 9.22 0.67 -3.12
CA ASN A 180 8.76 1.32 -4.33
C ASN A 180 7.24 1.17 -4.55
N VAL A 181 6.65 0.04 -4.19
CA VAL A 181 5.20 -0.17 -4.33
C VAL A 181 4.37 0.35 -3.15
N CYS A 182 4.99 0.65 -2.02
CA CYS A 182 4.26 1.02 -0.80
C CYS A 182 3.66 2.43 -0.93
N PRO A 183 2.32 2.60 -0.82
CA PRO A 183 1.70 3.92 -0.85
C PRO A 183 2.23 4.85 0.25
N ALA A 184 2.43 4.33 1.46
CA ALA A 184 2.96 5.11 2.58
C ALA A 184 4.45 5.48 2.46
N CYS A 185 5.22 4.88 1.52
CA CYS A 185 6.57 5.30 1.19
C CYS A 185 6.54 6.40 0.11
N SER A 186 5.98 7.56 0.46
CA SER A 186 5.69 8.68 -0.44
C SER A 186 6.70 9.82 -0.40
N CYS A 187 7.80 9.71 0.35
CA CYS A 187 8.82 10.74 0.50
C CYS A 187 9.43 11.17 -0.84
N ILE A 188 9.57 12.48 -1.05
CA ILE A 188 10.25 13.04 -2.24
C ILE A 188 11.71 12.60 -2.26
N LYS A 189 12.36 12.62 -1.10
CA LYS A 189 13.73 12.15 -0.90
C LYS A 189 13.76 11.18 0.27
N CYS A 190 14.08 9.92 -0.01
CA CYS A 190 14.15 8.90 1.01
C CYS A 190 15.46 9.02 1.80
N VAL A 191 15.41 8.79 3.11
CA VAL A 191 16.59 8.77 3.97
C VAL A 191 17.63 7.73 3.50
N PHE A 192 17.15 6.60 2.99
CA PHE A 192 18.02 5.54 2.46
C PHE A 192 18.69 5.88 1.12
N ASP A 193 18.21 6.90 0.40
CA ASP A 193 18.79 7.39 -0.86
C ASP A 193 19.68 8.63 -0.63
N ASN A 194 19.81 9.09 0.62
CA ASN A 194 20.61 10.25 0.95
C ASN A 194 21.99 9.82 1.51
N PRO A 195 23.09 10.00 0.74
CA PRO A 195 24.42 9.62 1.19
C PRO A 195 24.86 10.29 2.50
N LYS A 196 24.29 11.47 2.79
CA LYS A 196 24.60 12.26 4.00
C LYS A 196 23.86 11.79 5.24
N SER A 197 22.89 10.86 5.11
CA SER A 197 22.10 10.38 6.26
C SER A 197 22.86 9.40 7.15
N GLY A 198 23.96 8.82 6.66
CA GLY A 198 24.69 7.73 7.35
C GLY A 198 23.97 6.35 7.28
N VAL A 199 22.75 6.29 6.79
CA VAL A 199 21.98 5.04 6.59
C VAL A 199 21.98 4.70 5.10
N ALA A 200 23.16 4.41 4.56
CA ALA A 200 23.36 4.27 3.13
C ALA A 200 22.41 3.24 2.51
N ALA A 201 21.94 3.59 1.33
CA ALA A 201 21.03 2.77 0.52
C ALA A 201 21.68 1.49 -0.03
N LYS A 202 22.93 1.24 0.28
CA LYS A 202 23.68 0.16 -0.33
C LYS A 202 23.36 -1.16 0.35
N ALA A 203 23.03 -2.17 -0.45
CA ALA A 203 23.00 -3.54 0.00
C ALA A 203 24.37 -3.91 0.57
N ASN A 204 24.37 -4.34 1.79
CA ASN A 204 25.50 -5.02 2.40
C ASN A 204 25.06 -6.46 2.66
N THR A 205 26.02 -7.34 2.79
CA THR A 205 25.78 -8.73 3.19
C THR A 205 25.67 -8.89 4.70
N ASP A 206 25.61 -7.79 5.44
CA ASP A 206 25.49 -7.77 6.88
C ASP A 206 24.01 -7.86 7.32
N ASP A 207 23.65 -8.92 8.02
CA ASP A 207 22.32 -9.14 8.59
C ASP A 207 21.82 -7.95 9.42
N PHE A 208 22.72 -7.22 10.09
CA PHE A 208 22.36 -6.08 10.91
C PHE A 208 21.78 -4.93 10.07
N GLU A 209 22.44 -4.60 8.96
CA GLU A 209 21.96 -3.52 8.07
C GLU A 209 20.60 -3.83 7.44
N GLU A 210 20.35 -5.09 7.06
CA GLU A 210 19.06 -5.50 6.50
C GLU A 210 17.96 -5.46 7.56
N ASN A 211 18.24 -5.89 8.78
CA ASN A 211 17.32 -5.75 9.89
C ASN A 211 17.00 -4.28 10.15
N MET A 212 18.01 -3.41 10.25
CA MET A 212 17.81 -1.97 10.49
C MET A 212 17.03 -1.31 9.36
N PHE A 213 17.29 -1.65 8.10
CA PHE A 213 16.53 -1.14 6.97
C PHE A 213 15.03 -1.43 7.10
N HIS A 214 14.67 -2.69 7.39
CA HIS A 214 13.27 -3.08 7.47
C HIS A 214 12.58 -2.52 8.72
N ILE A 215 13.28 -2.48 9.86
CA ILE A 215 12.78 -1.89 11.10
C ILE A 215 12.51 -0.40 10.90
N ILE A 216 13.49 0.37 10.41
CA ILE A 216 13.35 1.81 10.16
C ILE A 216 12.22 2.06 9.17
N ARG A 217 12.12 1.27 8.09
CA ARG A 217 11.02 1.39 7.13
C ARG A 217 9.65 1.15 7.77
N ALA A 218 9.54 0.15 8.66
CA ALA A 218 8.28 -0.13 9.37
C ALA A 218 7.89 1.02 10.30
N TYR A 219 8.85 1.61 11.03
CA TYR A 219 8.63 2.80 11.84
C TYR A 219 8.17 4.00 11.00
N HIS A 220 8.76 4.23 9.83
CA HIS A 220 8.39 5.34 8.95
C HIS A 220 6.95 5.24 8.42
N VAL A 221 6.36 4.06 8.37
CA VAL A 221 4.98 3.86 7.92
C VAL A 221 4.01 3.55 9.07
N ALA A 222 4.48 3.55 10.32
CA ALA A 222 3.62 3.38 11.49
C ALA A 222 2.52 4.47 11.51
N GLY A 223 1.27 4.09 11.81
CA GLY A 223 0.10 4.97 11.75
C GLY A 223 -0.35 5.39 10.35
N ARG A 224 0.43 5.08 9.30
CA ARG A 224 0.16 5.44 7.91
C ARG A 224 -0.05 4.20 7.02
N CYS A 225 0.28 3.04 7.54
CA CYS A 225 0.15 1.77 6.82
C CYS A 225 -1.32 1.37 6.70
N THR A 226 -1.81 1.28 5.46
CA THR A 226 -3.18 0.86 5.15
C THR A 226 -3.35 -0.66 5.13
N ASP A 227 -2.34 -1.42 5.53
CA ASP A 227 -2.32 -2.90 5.51
C ASP A 227 -2.64 -3.50 4.12
N CYS A 228 -2.15 -2.86 3.07
CA CYS A 228 -2.41 -3.31 1.70
C CYS A 228 -1.62 -4.57 1.30
N GLY A 229 -0.65 -5.02 2.10
CA GLY A 229 0.14 -6.24 1.89
C GLY A 229 1.10 -6.23 0.69
N GLU A 230 1.20 -5.12 -0.05
CA GLU A 230 2.03 -5.02 -1.26
C GLU A 230 3.51 -5.30 -1.00
N CYS A 231 4.03 -4.88 0.16
CA CYS A 231 5.44 -5.09 0.52
C CYS A 231 5.84 -6.57 0.55
N SER A 232 4.95 -7.46 0.99
CA SER A 232 5.19 -8.92 0.96
C SER A 232 4.88 -9.52 -0.41
N ARG A 233 3.82 -9.02 -1.09
CA ARG A 233 3.44 -9.53 -2.42
C ARG A 233 4.58 -9.41 -3.45
N VAL A 234 5.30 -8.30 -3.44
CA VAL A 234 6.37 -8.04 -4.41
C VAL A 234 7.75 -8.51 -3.96
N CYS A 235 7.85 -9.07 -2.75
CA CYS A 235 9.16 -9.52 -2.26
C CYS A 235 9.59 -10.82 -2.97
N PRO A 236 10.66 -10.79 -3.80
CA PRO A 236 11.11 -11.98 -4.51
C PRO A 236 11.66 -13.06 -3.56
N GLN A 237 11.98 -12.69 -2.32
CA GLN A 237 12.48 -13.60 -1.29
C GLN A 237 11.37 -14.10 -0.34
N GLY A 238 10.10 -13.74 -0.60
CA GLY A 238 8.95 -14.19 0.19
C GLY A 238 8.96 -13.69 1.65
N ILE A 239 9.68 -12.61 1.97
CA ILE A 239 9.76 -12.09 3.33
C ILE A 239 8.40 -11.54 3.76
N PRO A 240 7.87 -11.93 4.94
CA PRO A 240 6.55 -11.51 5.41
C PRO A 240 6.56 -10.09 6.01
N LEU A 241 7.02 -9.10 5.23
CA LEU A 241 7.22 -7.71 5.66
C LEU A 241 5.95 -7.03 6.19
N HIS A 242 4.78 -7.48 5.73
CA HIS A 242 3.50 -6.97 6.22
C HIS A 242 3.30 -7.21 7.70
N LEU A 243 3.89 -8.28 8.27
CA LEU A 243 3.76 -8.61 9.70
C LEU A 243 4.47 -7.57 10.58
N LEU A 244 5.61 -7.00 10.14
CA LEU A 244 6.24 -5.88 10.83
C LEU A 244 5.31 -4.67 10.90
N ASN A 245 4.65 -4.34 9.79
CA ASN A 245 3.73 -3.21 9.74
C ASN A 245 2.45 -3.50 10.54
N ARG A 246 1.90 -4.73 10.47
CA ARG A 246 0.72 -5.14 11.25
C ARG A 246 0.94 -5.10 12.76
N LYS A 247 2.18 -5.36 13.22
CA LYS A 247 2.51 -5.17 14.63
C LYS A 247 2.23 -3.73 15.07
N PHE A 248 2.66 -2.73 14.30
CA PHE A 248 2.37 -1.34 14.59
C PHE A 248 0.86 -1.02 14.52
N ILE A 249 0.14 -1.57 13.53
CA ILE A 249 -1.30 -1.38 13.43
C ILE A 249 -2.01 -1.95 14.67
N LYS A 250 -1.62 -3.15 15.11
CA LYS A 250 -2.16 -3.78 16.31
C LYS A 250 -1.90 -2.93 17.55
N ASP A 251 -0.64 -2.50 17.76
CA ASP A 251 -0.27 -1.68 18.91
C ASP A 251 -1.00 -0.33 18.93
N ILE A 252 -1.18 0.29 17.77
CA ILE A 252 -1.94 1.54 17.67
C ILE A 252 -3.39 1.30 18.08
N ASN A 253 -4.03 0.22 17.61
CA ASN A 253 -5.39 -0.11 17.99
C ASN A 253 -5.53 -0.40 19.50
N GLU A 254 -4.54 -1.04 20.11
CA GLU A 254 -4.55 -1.35 21.53
C GLU A 254 -4.28 -0.11 22.42
N LEU A 255 -3.38 0.77 21.98
CA LEU A 255 -2.94 1.93 22.78
C LEU A 255 -3.80 3.18 22.59
N TYR A 256 -4.37 3.37 21.39
CA TYR A 256 -5.08 4.60 21.02
C TYR A 256 -6.54 4.37 20.60
N GLY A 257 -7.00 3.12 20.59
CA GLY A 257 -8.33 2.76 20.10
C GLY A 257 -8.33 2.35 18.62
N GLU A 258 -9.48 1.89 18.15
CA GLU A 258 -9.64 1.40 16.79
C GLU A 258 -9.28 2.48 15.76
N TYR A 259 -8.33 2.15 14.89
CA TYR A 259 -7.84 3.04 13.85
C TYR A 259 -7.46 2.28 12.59
N GLN A 260 -7.89 2.79 11.44
CA GLN A 260 -7.48 2.30 10.13
C GLN A 260 -7.01 3.46 9.26
N ALA A 261 -5.72 3.45 8.89
CA ALA A 261 -5.17 4.46 8.01
C ALA A 261 -5.91 4.49 6.66
N GLY A 262 -6.27 5.69 6.21
CA GLY A 262 -6.99 5.93 4.97
C GLY A 262 -8.49 5.67 5.01
N GLU A 263 -9.08 5.36 6.17
CA GLU A 263 -10.53 5.23 6.29
C GLU A 263 -11.23 6.58 6.11
N ASP A 264 -10.69 7.60 6.73
CA ASP A 264 -11.11 9.00 6.58
C ASP A 264 -9.91 9.83 6.09
N PRO A 265 -10.01 10.50 4.93
CA PRO A 265 -8.92 11.31 4.39
C PRO A 265 -8.66 12.59 5.18
N GLU A 266 -9.58 13.01 6.05
CA GLU A 266 -9.45 14.21 6.88
C GLU A 266 -8.97 13.89 8.30
N ALA A 267 -9.08 12.63 8.73
CA ALA A 267 -8.66 12.22 10.06
C ALA A 267 -7.14 12.22 10.21
N ARG A 268 -6.68 12.80 11.33
CA ARG A 268 -5.28 12.66 11.73
C ARG A 268 -5.01 11.29 12.32
N GLY A 269 -3.89 10.69 11.92
CA GLY A 269 -3.42 9.46 12.54
C GLY A 269 -3.03 9.67 14.01
N PRO A 270 -3.20 8.67 14.89
CA PRO A 270 -2.92 8.79 16.32
C PRO A 270 -1.51 9.26 16.65
N LEU A 271 -0.52 8.85 15.85
CA LEU A 271 0.88 9.23 16.04
C LEU A 271 1.23 10.65 15.52
N THR A 272 0.29 11.32 14.85
CA THR A 272 0.43 12.69 14.34
C THR A 272 -0.56 13.65 14.99
N ASN A 273 -1.38 13.17 15.91
CA ASN A 273 -2.38 13.95 16.59
C ASN A 273 -1.79 14.56 17.87
N TYR A 274 -1.28 15.78 17.74
CA TYR A 274 -0.72 16.57 18.87
C TYR A 274 -1.50 17.86 19.05
N THR A 275 -1.42 18.43 20.25
CA THR A 275 -2.00 19.72 20.61
C THR A 275 -0.90 20.71 20.98
N GLN A 276 -1.23 22.02 21.00
CA GLN A 276 -0.28 23.04 21.43
C GLN A 276 0.12 22.94 22.92
N GLY A 277 -0.67 22.21 23.71
CA GLY A 277 -0.39 21.96 25.10
C GLY A 277 0.50 20.75 25.37
N ASP A 278 0.84 19.99 24.34
CA ASP A 278 1.72 18.82 24.48
C ASP A 278 3.14 19.27 24.85
N ALA A 279 3.76 18.52 25.76
CA ALA A 279 5.13 18.84 26.18
C ALA A 279 6.13 18.66 25.02
N GLU A 280 6.99 19.65 24.83
CA GLU A 280 8.10 19.56 23.88
C GLU A 280 9.04 18.41 24.25
N PRO A 281 9.50 17.59 23.28
CA PRO A 281 10.52 16.59 23.54
C PRO A 281 11.81 17.21 24.04
N SER A 282 12.42 16.66 25.10
CA SER A 282 13.65 17.16 25.70
C SER A 282 14.81 17.30 24.69
N VAL A 283 14.87 16.41 23.71
CA VAL A 283 15.88 16.42 22.65
C VAL A 283 15.83 17.68 21.76
N VAL A 284 14.67 18.33 21.66
CA VAL A 284 14.52 19.57 20.89
C VAL A 284 15.14 20.74 21.68
N ARG A 285 15.00 20.75 23.00
CA ARG A 285 15.59 21.77 23.87
C ARG A 285 17.11 21.68 23.93
N GLU A 286 17.65 20.46 23.98
CA GLU A 286 19.10 20.24 23.96
C GLU A 286 19.78 20.73 22.67
N ARG A 287 19.06 20.69 21.54
CA ARG A 287 19.57 21.16 20.24
C ARG A 287 19.51 22.67 20.04
N SER A 288 18.65 23.34 20.76
CA SER A 288 18.54 24.83 20.69
C SER A 288 19.67 25.56 21.43
N GLY A 289 20.50 24.86 22.19
CA GLY A 289 21.66 25.45 22.87
C GLY A 289 21.27 26.36 24.04
N GLU A 290 20.10 26.18 24.63
CA GLU A 290 19.63 26.83 25.85
C GLU A 290 20.02 26.08 27.11
#